data_db83f0890bdfac20989791044c2b12cd
#
_entry.id   db83f0890bdfac20989791044c2b12cd
#
_cell.length_a   1.000
_cell.length_b   1.000
_cell.length_c   1.000
_cell.angle_alpha   90.00
_cell.angle_beta   90.00
_cell.angle_gamma   90.00
#
_symmetry.space_group_name_H-M   'P 1'
#
loop_
_entity.id
_entity.type
_entity.pdbx_description
1 polymer ?
#
loop_
_entity_poly.entity_id
_entity_poly.type
_entity_poly.pdbx_seq_one_letter_code
_entity_poly.pdbx_strand_id
1 'polypeptide(L)'
;MSQPWPVLRPRRARPPVWLVTFADLCLLLMAFFVLLLSFAEFDPERVNLIRKAMDTAFSVSGNKVPGGDASRASQAQAEQLQRELDARLQQAEQAARSALAPEMAAARVRVKRESARILIELPGALPGAEANAQTAASSGSPEVFSTIAGLQKSFPGLLALQMEDAGVKLLATRAAMLQERQQQLNALLDKEQLEGRAEIRRQGDSLVLALPEAGSFTSGRADLEPGFRAMLARIAGTLEGWAGRITIEGHTDNLPVGNNERFRSNWDLSAARAGAVADFLLARGRIDSSRLSVSGYADTRPVESNASAAGRARNRRIEISINLP
;
A
#
# COMPACT_ATOMS: atom_id res chain seq x y z
N MET A 1 52.59 35.32 -63.40
CA MET A 1 51.53 35.62 -62.36
C MET A 1 50.73 34.35 -62.06
N SER A 2 51.10 33.65 -61.01
CA SER A 2 50.51 32.38 -60.58
C SER A 2 49.46 32.68 -59.54
N GLN A 3 48.19 32.30 -59.81
CA GLN A 3 47.11 32.42 -58.85
C GLN A 3 47.24 31.34 -57.75
N PRO A 4 47.02 31.68 -56.45
CA PRO A 4 47.07 30.71 -55.40
C PRO A 4 45.75 29.90 -55.34
N TRP A 5 45.89 28.62 -55.16
CA TRP A 5 44.78 27.66 -55.00
C TRP A 5 43.92 27.92 -53.76
N PRO A 6 42.56 27.78 -53.81
CA PRO A 6 41.73 27.99 -52.68
C PRO A 6 41.88 26.82 -51.63
N VAL A 7 42.29 27.20 -50.44
CA VAL A 7 42.37 26.28 -49.31
C VAL A 7 40.93 25.90 -48.86
N LEU A 8 40.49 24.70 -49.20
CA LEU A 8 39.23 24.13 -48.70
C LEU A 8 39.33 23.87 -47.21
N ARG A 9 38.66 24.71 -46.41
CA ARG A 9 38.51 24.47 -44.97
C ARG A 9 37.63 23.23 -44.76
N PRO A 10 38.05 22.21 -43.96
CA PRO A 10 37.22 21.06 -43.69
C PRO A 10 35.94 21.50 -43.00
N ARG A 11 34.76 21.16 -43.55
CA ARG A 11 33.47 21.31 -42.91
C ARG A 11 33.47 20.43 -41.66
N ARG A 12 33.40 21.02 -40.47
CA ARG A 12 33.16 20.30 -39.24
C ARG A 12 31.80 19.58 -39.38
N ALA A 13 31.84 18.27 -39.48
CA ALA A 13 30.64 17.44 -39.46
C ALA A 13 29.91 17.69 -38.14
N ARG A 14 28.64 18.10 -38.20
CA ARG A 14 27.82 18.20 -37.01
C ARG A 14 27.59 16.79 -36.46
N PRO A 15 27.76 16.55 -35.16
CA PRO A 15 27.49 15.25 -34.59
C PRO A 15 26.01 14.86 -34.83
N PRO A 16 25.73 13.60 -35.13
CA PRO A 16 24.37 13.17 -35.39
C PRO A 16 23.50 13.38 -34.13
N VAL A 17 22.27 13.88 -34.32
CA VAL A 17 21.38 14.31 -33.23
C VAL A 17 21.10 13.17 -32.22
N TRP A 18 21.09 11.92 -32.68
CA TRP A 18 20.90 10.75 -31.78
C TRP A 18 22.04 10.58 -30.76
N LEU A 19 23.25 11.07 -31.08
CA LEU A 19 24.40 10.99 -30.16
C LEU A 19 24.20 11.88 -28.93
N VAL A 20 23.51 13.02 -29.10
CA VAL A 20 23.18 13.91 -27.97
C VAL A 20 22.15 13.29 -27.06
N THR A 21 21.10 12.68 -27.63
CA THR A 21 20.06 11.98 -26.81
C THR A 21 20.62 10.74 -26.14
N PHE A 22 21.54 10.02 -26.78
CA PHE A 22 22.23 8.90 -26.17
C PHE A 22 23.15 9.32 -25.01
N ALA A 23 23.88 10.42 -25.16
CA ALA A 23 24.74 10.97 -24.11
C ALA A 23 23.90 11.42 -22.90
N ASP A 24 22.74 12.05 -23.13
CA ASP A 24 21.81 12.46 -22.08
C ASP A 24 21.25 11.25 -21.31
N LEU A 25 20.86 10.19 -22.03
CA LEU A 25 20.43 8.93 -21.41
C LEU A 25 21.52 8.32 -20.53
N CYS A 26 22.77 8.30 -21.02
CA CYS A 26 23.92 7.80 -20.26
C CYS A 26 24.20 8.62 -19.01
N LEU A 27 24.07 9.96 -19.08
CA LEU A 27 24.22 10.84 -17.93
C LEU A 27 23.13 10.63 -16.89
N LEU A 28 21.87 10.48 -17.32
CA LEU A 28 20.74 10.17 -16.42
C LEU A 28 20.94 8.80 -15.74
N LEU A 29 21.38 7.79 -16.51
CA LEU A 29 21.65 6.46 -15.97
C LEU A 29 22.82 6.51 -14.96
N MET A 30 23.87 7.25 -15.25
CA MET A 30 25.00 7.46 -14.34
C MET A 30 24.57 8.19 -13.06
N ALA A 31 23.77 9.26 -13.18
CA ALA A 31 23.23 9.98 -12.03
C ALA A 31 22.35 9.06 -11.15
N PHE A 32 21.53 8.21 -11.78
CA PHE A 32 20.72 7.22 -11.08
C PHE A 32 21.58 6.20 -10.31
N PHE A 33 22.64 5.68 -10.94
CA PHE A 33 23.56 4.76 -10.24
C PHE A 33 24.33 5.42 -9.11
N VAL A 34 24.75 6.68 -9.28
CA VAL A 34 25.41 7.45 -8.21
C VAL A 34 24.43 7.65 -7.03
N LEU A 35 23.16 7.94 -7.34
CA LEU A 35 22.11 8.09 -6.33
C LEU A 35 21.83 6.76 -5.61
N LEU A 36 21.73 5.64 -6.32
CA LEU A 36 21.61 4.31 -5.71
C LEU A 36 22.82 3.97 -4.83
N LEU A 37 24.04 4.32 -5.27
CA LEU A 37 25.26 4.08 -4.52
C LEU A 37 25.31 4.95 -3.25
N SER A 38 24.75 6.17 -3.30
CA SER A 38 24.68 7.08 -2.15
C SER A 38 23.76 6.57 -1.03
N PHE A 39 22.76 5.76 -1.37
CA PHE A 39 21.87 5.11 -0.39
C PHE A 39 22.32 3.69 -0.02
N ALA A 40 23.35 3.15 -0.67
CA ALA A 40 23.91 1.86 -0.30
C ALA A 40 24.80 2.03 0.94
N GLU A 41 24.29 1.68 2.10
CA GLU A 41 25.14 1.50 3.29
C GLU A 41 26.08 0.30 3.04
N PHE A 42 27.32 0.61 2.67
CA PHE A 42 28.37 -0.39 2.57
C PHE A 42 28.84 -0.77 3.97
N ASP A 43 28.41 -1.93 4.42
CA ASP A 43 28.97 -2.55 5.61
C ASP A 43 30.43 -2.97 5.32
N PRO A 44 31.44 -2.29 5.88
CA PRO A 44 32.86 -2.54 5.59
C PRO A 44 33.30 -3.98 5.95
N GLU A 45 32.61 -4.61 6.88
CA GLU A 45 32.91 -6.01 7.27
C GLU A 45 32.45 -6.99 6.18
N ARG A 46 31.33 -6.75 5.52
CA ARG A 46 30.85 -7.57 4.39
C ARG A 46 31.76 -7.44 3.17
N VAL A 47 32.24 -6.24 2.89
CA VAL A 47 33.20 -6.00 1.79
C VAL A 47 34.50 -6.75 2.06
N ASN A 48 35.00 -6.75 3.28
CA ASN A 48 36.21 -7.51 3.68
C ASN A 48 36.00 -9.03 3.62
N LEU A 49 34.82 -9.54 3.95
CA LEU A 49 34.46 -10.95 3.82
C LEU A 49 34.41 -11.39 2.35
N ILE A 50 33.82 -10.60 1.48
CA ILE A 50 33.75 -10.85 0.03
C ILE A 50 35.15 -10.77 -0.56
N ARG A 51 35.97 -9.79 -0.16
CA ARG A 51 37.35 -9.64 -0.59
C ARG A 51 38.20 -10.87 -0.18
N LYS A 52 38.10 -11.33 1.06
CA LYS A 52 38.79 -12.55 1.53
C LYS A 52 38.29 -13.78 0.77
N ALA A 53 37.01 -13.93 0.54
CA ALA A 53 36.44 -15.02 -0.24
C ALA A 53 36.91 -15.00 -1.71
N MET A 54 36.94 -13.81 -2.33
CA MET A 54 37.51 -13.65 -3.69
C MET A 54 39.01 -13.92 -3.72
N ASP A 55 39.83 -13.39 -2.80
CA ASP A 55 41.27 -13.66 -2.72
C ASP A 55 41.51 -15.14 -2.56
N THR A 56 40.70 -15.86 -1.78
CA THR A 56 40.79 -17.32 -1.62
C THR A 56 40.38 -18.05 -2.91
N ALA A 57 39.31 -17.60 -3.60
CA ALA A 57 38.85 -18.22 -4.83
C ALA A 57 39.78 -17.94 -6.02
N PHE A 58 40.40 -16.75 -6.10
CA PHE A 58 41.32 -16.39 -7.19
C PHE A 58 42.75 -16.86 -6.94
N SER A 59 43.21 -17.02 -5.71
CA SER A 59 44.52 -17.63 -5.41
C SER A 59 44.58 -19.11 -5.77
N VAL A 60 43.43 -19.78 -5.85
CA VAL A 60 43.33 -21.19 -6.31
C VAL A 60 43.40 -21.31 -7.84
N SER A 61 43.13 -20.24 -8.61
CA SER A 61 43.09 -20.29 -10.09
C SER A 61 44.46 -20.03 -10.76
N GLY A 62 45.51 -19.66 -10.03
CA GLY A 62 46.79 -19.15 -10.60
C GLY A 62 48.00 -20.07 -10.52
N ASN A 63 47.97 -21.25 -9.89
CA ASN A 63 49.15 -22.13 -9.89
C ASN A 63 48.78 -23.61 -9.77
N LYS A 64 49.49 -24.46 -10.53
CA LYS A 64 49.37 -25.89 -10.61
C LYS A 64 49.28 -26.56 -9.23
N VAL A 65 48.22 -27.32 -9.01
CA VAL A 65 48.00 -28.16 -7.84
C VAL A 65 48.85 -29.44 -7.92
N PRO A 66 49.66 -29.75 -6.92
CA PRO A 66 49.97 -31.12 -6.57
C PRO A 66 48.96 -31.59 -5.52
N GLY A 67 48.22 -32.62 -5.87
CA GLY A 67 47.56 -33.62 -5.04
C GLY A 67 46.91 -33.25 -3.71
N GLY A 68 45.60 -33.42 -3.67
CA GLY A 68 44.83 -34.02 -2.56
C GLY A 68 44.74 -33.29 -1.20
N ASP A 69 45.78 -32.73 -0.69
CA ASP A 69 45.85 -32.27 0.71
C ASP A 69 45.45 -30.80 0.92
N ALA A 70 45.69 -29.93 -0.06
CA ALA A 70 45.29 -28.52 0.02
C ALA A 70 43.76 -28.33 -0.01
N SER A 71 43.03 -29.18 -0.72
CA SER A 71 41.58 -29.18 -0.75
C SER A 71 40.95 -29.59 0.59
N ARG A 72 41.53 -30.59 1.24
CA ARG A 72 41.10 -31.04 2.58
C ARG A 72 41.41 -30.03 3.67
N ALA A 73 42.54 -29.35 3.61
CA ALA A 73 42.90 -28.29 4.55
C ALA A 73 41.95 -27.08 4.43
N SER A 74 41.60 -26.68 3.19
CA SER A 74 40.62 -25.59 2.95
C SER A 74 39.24 -25.96 3.40
N GLN A 75 38.78 -27.19 3.20
CA GLN A 75 37.49 -27.69 3.69
C GLN A 75 37.43 -27.75 5.21
N ALA A 76 38.47 -28.27 5.87
CA ALA A 76 38.58 -28.34 7.32
C ALA A 76 38.57 -26.92 7.95
N GLN A 77 39.24 -25.96 7.31
CA GLN A 77 39.26 -24.58 7.77
C GLN A 77 37.87 -23.87 7.58
N ALA A 78 37.19 -24.15 6.49
CA ALA A 78 35.83 -23.66 6.26
C ALA A 78 34.84 -24.24 7.29
N GLU A 79 34.91 -25.55 7.56
CA GLU A 79 34.09 -26.20 8.59
C GLU A 79 34.39 -25.67 10.00
N GLN A 80 35.64 -25.38 10.30
CA GLN A 80 36.02 -24.79 11.59
C GLN A 80 35.46 -23.38 11.76
N LEU A 81 35.54 -22.55 10.71
CA LEU A 81 34.96 -21.20 10.70
C LEU A 81 33.42 -21.23 10.86
N GLN A 82 32.81 -22.21 10.21
CA GLN A 82 31.36 -22.40 10.30
C GLN A 82 30.90 -22.81 11.69
N ARG A 83 31.65 -23.72 12.34
CA ARG A 83 31.42 -24.12 13.75
C ARG A 83 31.61 -22.96 14.72
N GLU A 84 32.61 -22.11 14.49
CA GLU A 84 32.86 -20.91 15.31
C GLU A 84 31.76 -19.88 15.14
N LEU A 85 31.26 -19.65 13.91
CA LEU A 85 30.13 -18.76 13.63
C LEU A 85 28.87 -19.29 14.30
N ASP A 86 28.55 -20.58 14.16
CA ASP A 86 27.41 -21.21 14.80
C ASP A 86 27.45 -21.11 16.32
N ALA A 87 28.61 -21.31 16.93
CA ALA A 87 28.82 -21.17 18.37
C ALA A 87 28.56 -19.71 18.83
N ARG A 88 29.07 -18.74 18.08
CA ARG A 88 28.82 -17.30 18.35
C ARG A 88 27.36 -16.93 18.17
N LEU A 89 26.69 -17.46 17.15
CA LEU A 89 25.24 -17.24 16.95
C LEU A 89 24.43 -17.85 18.10
N GLN A 90 24.78 -19.05 18.58
CA GLN A 90 24.12 -19.65 19.75
C GLN A 90 24.29 -18.81 21.00
N GLN A 91 25.52 -18.33 21.23
CA GLN A 91 25.81 -17.45 22.36
C GLN A 91 25.05 -16.13 22.29
N ALA A 92 24.99 -15.49 21.11
CA ALA A 92 24.24 -14.27 20.88
C ALA A 92 22.73 -14.49 21.08
N GLU A 93 22.17 -15.61 20.59
CA GLU A 93 20.76 -15.97 20.78
C GLU A 93 20.44 -16.16 22.26
N GLN A 94 21.26 -16.90 23.01
CA GLN A 94 21.05 -17.13 24.42
C GLN A 94 21.15 -15.84 25.23
N ALA A 95 22.12 -14.97 24.91
CA ALA A 95 22.28 -13.66 25.54
C ALA A 95 21.07 -12.77 25.25
N ALA A 96 20.59 -12.74 23.99
CA ALA A 96 19.40 -11.96 23.61
C ALA A 96 18.15 -12.47 24.33
N ARG A 97 17.93 -13.77 24.37
CA ARG A 97 16.78 -14.38 25.07
C ARG A 97 16.81 -14.15 26.57
N SER A 98 17.97 -14.24 27.21
CA SER A 98 18.09 -14.00 28.65
C SER A 98 17.92 -12.52 29.02
N ALA A 99 18.52 -11.60 28.25
CA ALA A 99 18.44 -10.18 28.51
C ALA A 99 17.04 -9.60 28.21
N LEU A 100 16.31 -10.18 27.22
CA LEU A 100 14.98 -9.74 26.81
C LEU A 100 13.85 -10.66 27.32
N ALA A 101 14.14 -11.58 28.24
CA ALA A 101 13.16 -12.53 28.78
C ALA A 101 11.88 -11.85 29.32
N PRO A 102 11.93 -10.77 30.11
CA PRO A 102 10.72 -10.09 30.59
C PRO A 102 9.88 -9.51 29.46
N GLU A 103 10.52 -8.98 28.42
CA GLU A 103 9.84 -8.38 27.28
C GLU A 103 9.26 -9.42 26.33
N MET A 104 9.92 -10.57 26.23
CA MET A 104 9.39 -11.73 25.49
C MET A 104 8.17 -12.33 26.20
N ALA A 105 8.18 -12.42 27.52
CA ALA A 105 7.03 -12.87 28.32
C ALA A 105 5.82 -11.91 28.18
N ALA A 106 6.10 -10.61 28.02
CA ALA A 106 5.07 -9.60 27.74
C ALA A 106 4.67 -9.51 26.26
N ALA A 107 5.17 -10.40 25.40
CA ALA A 107 4.97 -10.41 23.94
C ALA A 107 5.39 -9.12 23.21
N ARG A 108 6.25 -8.29 23.82
CA ARG A 108 6.75 -7.03 23.26
C ARG A 108 7.97 -7.22 22.36
N VAL A 109 8.68 -8.33 22.51
CA VAL A 109 9.89 -8.65 21.73
C VAL A 109 9.82 -10.11 21.30
N ARG A 110 10.24 -10.40 20.08
CA ARG A 110 10.46 -11.76 19.58
C ARG A 110 11.90 -11.89 19.11
N VAL A 111 12.55 -12.99 19.49
CA VAL A 111 13.90 -13.32 19.05
C VAL A 111 13.82 -14.51 18.11
N LYS A 112 14.24 -14.33 16.86
CA LYS A 112 14.29 -15.38 15.83
C LYS A 112 15.73 -15.57 15.36
N ARG A 113 16.12 -16.83 15.11
CA ARG A 113 17.38 -17.15 14.47
C ARG A 113 17.17 -17.27 12.96
N GLU A 114 17.94 -16.51 12.19
CA GLU A 114 18.14 -16.68 10.75
C GLU A 114 19.48 -17.37 10.49
N SER A 115 19.73 -17.75 9.23
CA SER A 115 20.91 -18.57 8.87
C SER A 115 22.25 -17.96 9.30
N ALA A 116 22.38 -16.64 9.36
CA ALA A 116 23.65 -15.95 9.66
C ALA A 116 23.52 -14.83 10.70
N ARG A 117 22.36 -14.64 11.34
CA ARG A 117 22.09 -13.55 12.30
C ARG A 117 20.92 -13.88 13.21
N ILE A 118 20.84 -13.20 14.33
CA ILE A 118 19.71 -13.20 15.25
C ILE A 118 18.85 -11.96 14.96
N LEU A 119 17.58 -12.18 14.68
CA LEU A 119 16.61 -11.13 14.42
C LEU A 119 15.83 -10.85 15.69
N ILE A 120 15.86 -9.60 16.15
CA ILE A 120 15.05 -9.10 17.26
C ILE A 120 13.90 -8.32 16.64
N GLU A 121 12.69 -8.91 16.69
CA GLU A 121 11.46 -8.29 16.19
C GLU A 121 10.76 -7.57 17.35
N LEU A 122 10.40 -6.31 17.13
CA LEU A 122 9.49 -5.55 17.98
C LEU A 122 8.11 -5.56 17.32
N PRO A 123 7.16 -6.41 17.77
CA PRO A 123 5.81 -6.41 17.23
C PRO A 123 5.17 -5.04 17.51
N GLY A 124 4.63 -4.41 16.48
CA GLY A 124 3.80 -3.22 16.66
C GLY A 124 2.57 -3.56 17.51
N ALA A 125 1.96 -2.55 18.14
CA ALA A 125 0.80 -2.71 19.01
C ALA A 125 -0.27 -3.63 18.40
N LEU A 126 -0.74 -4.61 19.17
CA LEU A 126 -1.76 -5.55 18.76
C LEU A 126 -3.04 -4.79 18.34
N PRO A 127 -3.67 -5.11 17.18
CA PRO A 127 -4.96 -4.56 16.82
C PRO A 127 -6.02 -5.08 17.82
N GLY A 128 -6.69 -4.16 18.53
CA GLY A 128 -7.77 -4.48 19.47
C GLY A 128 -7.64 -3.94 20.88
N ALA A 129 -6.49 -3.45 21.29
CA ALA A 129 -6.38 -2.60 22.47
C ALA A 129 -6.70 -1.17 22.05
N GLU A 130 -7.72 -0.54 22.62
CA GLU A 130 -7.98 0.87 22.46
C GLU A 130 -6.66 1.62 22.62
N ALA A 131 -6.17 2.20 21.50
CA ALA A 131 -4.90 2.87 21.43
C ALA A 131 -5.00 4.21 22.17
N ASN A 132 -4.93 4.17 23.49
CA ASN A 132 -4.52 5.32 24.24
C ASN A 132 -3.07 5.64 23.84
N ALA A 133 -2.78 6.89 23.51
CA ALA A 133 -1.46 7.38 23.08
C ALA A 133 -0.30 6.96 24.03
N GLN A 134 -0.61 6.50 25.23
CA GLN A 134 0.30 5.94 26.21
C GLN A 134 0.73 4.48 25.94
N THR A 135 -0.10 3.68 25.24
CA THR A 135 0.24 2.28 24.93
C THR A 135 1.12 2.15 23.67
N ALA A 136 1.03 3.08 22.75
CA ALA A 136 1.93 3.14 21.58
C ALA A 136 3.38 3.54 21.98
N ALA A 137 3.54 4.30 23.05
CA ALA A 137 4.85 4.66 23.61
C ALA A 137 5.50 3.52 24.43
N SER A 138 4.76 2.45 24.77
CA SER A 138 5.25 1.39 25.65
C SER A 138 5.87 0.19 24.93
N SER A 139 5.74 0.06 23.61
CA SER A 139 6.39 -1.01 22.83
C SER A 139 7.88 -0.77 22.57
N GLY A 140 8.41 0.41 22.92
CA GLY A 140 9.81 0.76 22.83
C GLY A 140 10.27 1.54 24.06
N SER A 141 10.19 0.92 25.28
CA SER A 141 10.77 1.59 26.45
C SER A 141 12.25 1.88 26.20
N PRO A 142 12.81 3.02 26.62
CA PRO A 142 14.23 3.35 26.49
C PRO A 142 15.15 2.23 26.99
N GLU A 143 14.67 1.45 27.97
CA GLU A 143 15.36 0.31 28.56
C GLU A 143 15.53 -0.85 27.57
N VAL A 144 14.52 -1.16 26.76
CA VAL A 144 14.61 -2.20 25.72
C VAL A 144 15.65 -1.82 24.66
N PHE A 145 15.61 -0.56 24.19
CA PHE A 145 16.59 -0.09 23.22
C PHE A 145 18.01 -0.07 23.78
N SER A 146 18.19 0.33 25.04
CA SER A 146 19.51 0.32 25.69
C SER A 146 20.05 -1.12 25.84
N THR A 147 19.18 -2.08 26.18
CA THR A 147 19.53 -3.49 26.26
C THR A 147 19.94 -4.05 24.89
N ILE A 148 19.16 -3.76 23.85
CA ILE A 148 19.46 -4.18 22.47
C ILE A 148 20.78 -3.57 21.97
N ALA A 149 21.01 -2.28 22.25
CA ALA A 149 22.25 -1.60 21.89
C ALA A 149 23.48 -2.22 22.60
N GLY A 150 23.32 -2.58 23.90
CA GLY A 150 24.33 -3.32 24.65
C GLY A 150 24.66 -4.69 24.03
N LEU A 151 23.63 -5.42 23.62
CA LEU A 151 23.77 -6.72 22.93
C LEU A 151 24.44 -6.55 21.56
N GLN A 152 24.07 -5.55 20.77
CA GLN A 152 24.71 -5.27 19.48
C GLN A 152 26.18 -4.92 19.62
N LYS A 153 26.55 -4.21 20.68
CA LYS A 153 27.94 -3.91 21.00
C LYS A 153 28.74 -5.16 21.38
N SER A 154 28.11 -6.11 22.06
CA SER A 154 28.74 -7.39 22.48
C SER A 154 28.86 -8.41 21.33
N PHE A 155 27.93 -8.36 20.37
CA PHE A 155 27.85 -9.26 19.23
C PHE A 155 27.71 -8.48 17.92
N PRO A 156 28.75 -7.75 17.49
CA PRO A 156 28.68 -6.89 16.30
C PRO A 156 28.40 -7.72 15.04
N GLY A 157 27.45 -7.25 14.24
CA GLY A 157 27.07 -7.89 12.98
C GLY A 157 26.17 -9.14 13.10
N LEU A 158 26.00 -9.71 14.32
CA LEU A 158 25.19 -10.91 14.52
C LEU A 158 23.74 -10.62 14.94
N LEU A 159 23.45 -9.40 15.40
CA LEU A 159 22.13 -8.98 15.86
C LEU A 159 21.56 -7.93 14.93
N ALA A 160 20.40 -8.21 14.33
CA ALA A 160 19.62 -7.27 13.56
C ALA A 160 18.33 -6.91 14.31
N LEU A 161 18.00 -5.61 14.37
CA LEU A 161 16.75 -5.12 14.90
C LEU A 161 15.77 -4.94 13.74
N GLN A 162 14.64 -5.62 13.80
CA GLN A 162 13.52 -5.39 12.89
C GLN A 162 12.37 -4.81 13.67
N MET A 163 12.07 -3.57 13.41
CA MET A 163 10.81 -2.96 13.86
C MET A 163 9.73 -3.35 12.87
N GLU A 164 8.74 -4.11 13.32
CA GLU A 164 7.52 -4.29 12.55
C GLU A 164 6.86 -2.92 12.50
N ASP A 165 6.90 -2.27 11.34
CA ASP A 165 6.24 -0.99 11.18
C ASP A 165 4.73 -1.23 11.25
N ALA A 166 4.15 -1.01 12.42
CA ALA A 166 2.73 -1.19 12.69
C ALA A 166 1.87 -0.41 11.68
N GLY A 167 2.40 0.71 11.17
CA GLY A 167 1.79 1.50 10.12
C GLY A 167 1.71 0.75 8.79
N VAL A 168 2.80 0.11 8.37
CA VAL A 168 2.83 -0.65 7.10
C VAL A 168 1.91 -1.87 7.18
N LYS A 169 1.92 -2.58 8.31
CA LYS A 169 1.03 -3.73 8.52
C LYS A 169 -0.44 -3.30 8.57
N LEU A 170 -0.74 -2.22 9.26
CA LEU A 170 -2.10 -1.64 9.31
C LEU A 170 -2.58 -1.24 7.91
N LEU A 171 -1.74 -0.55 7.13
CA LEU A 171 -2.05 -0.17 5.75
C LEU A 171 -2.25 -1.39 4.85
N ALA A 172 -1.40 -2.41 4.97
CA ALA A 172 -1.53 -3.66 4.21
C ALA A 172 -2.82 -4.42 4.58
N THR A 173 -3.15 -4.52 5.88
CA THR A 173 -4.38 -5.15 6.36
C THR A 173 -5.61 -4.39 5.88
N ARG A 174 -5.58 -3.04 5.94
CA ARG A 174 -6.67 -2.20 5.45
C ARG A 174 -6.84 -2.32 3.94
N ALA A 175 -5.74 -2.34 3.19
CA ALA A 175 -5.78 -2.54 1.73
C ALA A 175 -6.38 -3.91 1.36
N ALA A 176 -6.01 -4.97 2.06
CA ALA A 176 -6.55 -6.31 1.87
C ALA A 176 -8.06 -6.37 2.20
N MET A 177 -8.46 -5.75 3.31
CA MET A 177 -9.87 -5.63 3.70
C MET A 177 -10.69 -4.90 2.64
N LEU A 178 -10.20 -3.74 2.13
CA LEU A 178 -10.87 -2.99 1.07
C LEU A 178 -11.02 -3.83 -0.20
N GLN A 179 -9.99 -4.58 -0.58
CA GLN A 179 -10.04 -5.45 -1.74
C GLN A 179 -11.07 -6.58 -1.57
N GLU A 180 -11.10 -7.22 -0.42
CA GLU A 180 -12.08 -8.26 -0.10
C GLU A 180 -13.51 -7.72 -0.15
N ARG A 181 -13.76 -6.55 0.47
CA ARG A 181 -15.08 -5.91 0.47
C ARG A 181 -15.51 -5.48 -0.93
N GLN A 182 -14.57 -4.99 -1.73
CA GLN A 182 -14.85 -4.68 -3.15
C GLN A 182 -15.23 -5.94 -3.93
N GLN A 183 -14.53 -7.06 -3.73
CA GLN A 183 -14.88 -8.33 -4.36
C GLN A 183 -16.26 -8.82 -3.93
N GLN A 184 -16.61 -8.70 -2.66
CA GLN A 184 -17.94 -9.04 -2.16
C GLN A 184 -19.04 -8.21 -2.83
N LEU A 185 -18.85 -6.88 -2.96
CA LEU A 185 -19.80 -6.02 -3.67
C LEU A 185 -19.88 -6.34 -5.16
N ASN A 186 -18.74 -6.59 -5.82
CA ASN A 186 -18.72 -6.97 -7.21
C ASN A 186 -19.50 -8.26 -7.45
N ALA A 187 -19.28 -9.29 -6.65
CA ALA A 187 -20.02 -10.55 -6.75
C ALA A 187 -21.52 -10.37 -6.45
N LEU A 188 -21.86 -9.49 -5.51
CA LEU A 188 -23.26 -9.19 -5.16
C LEU A 188 -24.00 -8.50 -6.29
N LEU A 189 -23.34 -7.58 -7.02
CA LEU A 189 -23.93 -6.65 -7.99
C LEU A 189 -23.44 -6.90 -9.43
N ASP A 190 -22.88 -8.08 -9.72
CA ASP A 190 -22.33 -8.42 -11.05
C ASP A 190 -23.35 -8.17 -12.18
N LYS A 191 -24.57 -8.65 -12.00
CA LYS A 191 -25.66 -8.43 -12.94
C LYS A 191 -26.00 -6.95 -13.13
N GLU A 192 -26.11 -6.21 -12.05
CA GLU A 192 -26.42 -4.78 -12.08
C GLU A 192 -25.30 -3.95 -12.71
N GLN A 193 -24.05 -4.37 -12.54
CA GLN A 193 -22.91 -3.73 -13.20
C GLN A 193 -22.92 -3.99 -14.71
N LEU A 194 -23.19 -5.22 -15.15
CA LEU A 194 -23.32 -5.57 -16.57
C LEU A 194 -24.48 -4.81 -17.24
N GLU A 195 -25.55 -4.54 -16.51
CA GLU A 195 -26.71 -3.77 -16.99
C GLU A 195 -26.51 -2.24 -16.84
N GLY A 196 -25.35 -1.77 -16.33
CA GLY A 196 -25.07 -0.35 -16.10
C GLY A 196 -25.92 0.29 -14.99
N ARG A 197 -26.50 -0.51 -14.08
CA ARG A 197 -27.35 -0.07 -12.96
C ARG A 197 -26.58 0.09 -11.64
N ALA A 198 -25.32 -0.29 -11.61
CA ALA A 198 -24.41 -0.10 -10.49
C ALA A 198 -22.99 0.05 -11.01
N GLU A 199 -22.20 0.90 -10.36
CA GLU A 199 -20.77 1.03 -10.58
C GLU A 199 -20.07 1.02 -9.23
N ILE A 200 -19.06 0.18 -9.06
CA ILE A 200 -18.27 0.09 -7.83
C ILE A 200 -16.87 0.57 -8.10
N ARG A 201 -16.44 1.60 -7.38
CA ARG A 201 -15.09 2.14 -7.49
C ARG A 201 -14.45 2.31 -6.12
N ARG A 202 -13.13 2.22 -6.08
CA ARG A 202 -12.34 2.57 -4.90
C ARG A 202 -11.90 4.02 -5.00
N GLN A 203 -12.08 4.78 -3.93
CA GLN A 203 -11.63 6.17 -3.81
C GLN A 203 -10.85 6.34 -2.50
N GLY A 204 -9.52 6.27 -2.59
CA GLY A 204 -8.67 6.22 -1.40
C GLY A 204 -9.00 5.02 -0.52
N ASP A 205 -9.41 5.29 0.71
CA ASP A 205 -9.77 4.30 1.73
C ASP A 205 -11.28 4.01 1.79
N SER A 206 -12.04 4.47 0.82
CA SER A 206 -13.47 4.26 0.73
C SER A 206 -13.85 3.46 -0.50
N LEU A 207 -14.90 2.67 -0.39
CA LEU A 207 -15.60 2.06 -1.51
C LEU A 207 -16.82 2.94 -1.85
N VAL A 208 -16.93 3.32 -3.10
CA VAL A 208 -18.05 4.13 -3.61
C VAL A 208 -18.87 3.27 -4.55
N LEU A 209 -20.14 3.14 -4.21
CA LEU A 209 -21.16 2.49 -5.03
C LEU A 209 -22.02 3.58 -5.66
N ALA A 210 -21.88 3.78 -6.97
CA ALA A 210 -22.67 4.72 -7.74
C ALA A 210 -23.85 3.99 -8.40
N LEU A 211 -25.07 4.49 -8.15
CA LEU A 211 -26.33 3.93 -8.59
C LEU A 211 -27.04 4.98 -9.44
N PRO A 212 -27.15 4.80 -10.77
CA PRO A 212 -27.86 5.72 -11.64
C PRO A 212 -29.34 5.86 -11.25
N GLU A 213 -29.92 7.04 -11.50
CA GLU A 213 -31.33 7.32 -11.24
C GLU A 213 -32.27 6.43 -12.06
N ALA A 214 -31.86 6.09 -13.29
CA ALA A 214 -32.67 5.30 -14.19
C ALA A 214 -32.98 3.92 -13.60
N GLY A 215 -34.28 3.64 -13.39
CA GLY A 215 -34.74 2.41 -12.75
C GLY A 215 -34.60 2.37 -11.23
N SER A 216 -34.10 3.45 -10.60
CA SER A 216 -33.97 3.57 -9.14
C SER A 216 -35.14 4.29 -8.50
N PHE A 217 -35.64 5.36 -9.15
CA PHE A 217 -36.71 6.19 -8.65
C PHE A 217 -37.77 6.43 -9.72
N THR A 218 -39.01 6.66 -9.28
CA THR A 218 -40.04 7.18 -10.14
C THR A 218 -39.65 8.58 -10.61
N SER A 219 -39.90 8.90 -11.89
CA SER A 219 -39.46 10.16 -12.50
C SER A 219 -39.93 11.39 -11.70
N GLY A 220 -38.99 12.29 -11.38
CA GLY A 220 -39.25 13.50 -10.59
C GLY A 220 -39.63 13.22 -9.13
N ARG A 221 -39.47 12.02 -8.62
CA ARG A 221 -39.84 11.62 -7.26
C ARG A 221 -38.64 11.03 -6.51
N ALA A 222 -38.83 10.79 -5.19
CA ALA A 222 -37.94 10.09 -4.33
C ALA A 222 -38.49 8.69 -3.92
N ASP A 223 -39.55 8.24 -4.58
CA ASP A 223 -40.13 6.92 -4.32
C ASP A 223 -39.27 5.84 -4.98
N LEU A 224 -38.81 4.87 -4.19
CA LEU A 224 -37.93 3.78 -4.65
C LEU A 224 -38.70 2.78 -5.53
N GLU A 225 -38.19 2.48 -6.70
CA GLU A 225 -38.73 1.44 -7.58
C GLU A 225 -38.57 0.03 -6.99
N PRO A 226 -39.46 -0.93 -7.26
CA PRO A 226 -39.40 -2.28 -6.67
C PRO A 226 -38.09 -3.00 -6.93
N GLY A 227 -37.54 -2.90 -8.16
CA GLY A 227 -36.25 -3.49 -8.53
C GLY A 227 -35.09 -2.89 -7.75
N PHE A 228 -35.12 -1.59 -7.54
CA PHE A 228 -34.11 -0.88 -6.74
C PHE A 228 -34.19 -1.25 -5.26
N ARG A 229 -35.39 -1.38 -4.70
CA ARG A 229 -35.58 -1.88 -3.32
C ARG A 229 -34.99 -3.28 -3.13
N ALA A 230 -35.17 -4.18 -4.10
CA ALA A 230 -34.60 -5.51 -4.04
C ALA A 230 -33.07 -5.48 -4.05
N MET A 231 -32.45 -4.61 -4.87
CA MET A 231 -31.02 -4.40 -4.90
C MET A 231 -30.51 -3.80 -3.58
N LEU A 232 -31.15 -2.74 -3.08
CA LEU A 232 -30.81 -2.12 -1.80
C LEU A 232 -30.93 -3.09 -0.61
N ALA A 233 -31.88 -4.02 -0.63
CA ALA A 233 -32.02 -5.04 0.41
C ALA A 233 -30.80 -5.99 0.46
N ARG A 234 -30.25 -6.37 -0.70
CA ARG A 234 -29.03 -7.17 -0.77
C ARG A 234 -27.82 -6.38 -0.29
N ILE A 235 -27.71 -5.11 -0.68
CA ILE A 235 -26.66 -4.20 -0.20
C ILE A 235 -26.75 -4.05 1.33
N ALA A 236 -27.94 -3.80 1.86
CA ALA A 236 -28.17 -3.65 3.30
C ALA A 236 -27.67 -4.87 4.09
N GLY A 237 -28.02 -6.09 3.65
CA GLY A 237 -27.56 -7.33 4.29
C GLY A 237 -26.04 -7.50 4.28
N THR A 238 -25.37 -7.02 3.23
CA THR A 238 -23.90 -7.03 3.16
C THR A 238 -23.29 -6.00 4.11
N LEU A 239 -23.86 -4.79 4.16
CA LEU A 239 -23.34 -3.70 4.99
C LEU A 239 -23.59 -3.90 6.49
N GLU A 240 -24.55 -4.74 6.89
CA GLU A 240 -24.82 -5.11 8.29
C GLU A 240 -23.56 -5.65 8.97
N GLY A 241 -22.83 -6.53 8.29
CA GLY A 241 -21.60 -7.15 8.81
C GLY A 241 -20.33 -6.28 8.68
N TRP A 242 -20.43 -5.07 8.13
CA TRP A 242 -19.27 -4.22 7.92
C TRP A 242 -19.18 -3.14 8.99
N ALA A 243 -17.96 -2.90 9.49
CA ALA A 243 -17.68 -1.72 10.29
C ALA A 243 -17.43 -0.51 9.39
N GLY A 244 -17.56 0.70 9.96
CA GLY A 244 -17.23 1.95 9.27
C GLY A 244 -18.44 2.87 9.02
N ARG A 245 -18.13 4.05 8.51
CA ARG A 245 -19.13 5.09 8.21
C ARG A 245 -19.69 4.92 6.80
N ILE A 246 -20.98 5.11 6.66
CA ILE A 246 -21.69 5.06 5.39
C ILE A 246 -22.22 6.46 5.10
N THR A 247 -21.87 7.02 3.95
CA THR A 247 -22.39 8.31 3.48
C THR A 247 -23.22 8.09 2.22
N ILE A 248 -24.43 8.58 2.20
CA ILE A 248 -25.34 8.50 1.06
C ILE A 248 -25.47 9.89 0.47
N GLU A 249 -25.10 10.05 -0.78
CA GLU A 249 -25.08 11.31 -1.50
C GLU A 249 -26.01 11.26 -2.70
N GLY A 250 -26.92 12.24 -2.78
CA GLY A 250 -27.81 12.41 -3.92
C GLY A 250 -27.30 13.49 -4.87
N HIS A 251 -27.35 13.19 -6.18
CA HIS A 251 -26.94 14.11 -7.24
C HIS A 251 -28.01 14.21 -8.33
N THR A 252 -28.09 15.39 -8.95
CA THR A 252 -28.93 15.64 -10.13
C THR A 252 -28.09 16.10 -11.31
N ASP A 253 -28.70 16.26 -12.45
CA ASP A 253 -28.18 17.09 -13.53
C ASP A 253 -28.49 18.58 -13.29
N ASN A 254 -28.07 19.44 -14.23
CA ASN A 254 -28.29 20.88 -14.16
C ASN A 254 -29.68 21.35 -14.66
N LEU A 255 -30.55 20.44 -15.08
CA LEU A 255 -31.88 20.81 -15.47
C LEU A 255 -32.73 21.08 -14.21
N PRO A 256 -33.49 22.17 -14.17
CA PRO A 256 -34.34 22.46 -13.02
C PRO A 256 -35.37 21.36 -12.84
N VAL A 257 -35.68 21.03 -11.59
CA VAL A 257 -36.84 20.20 -11.27
C VAL A 257 -38.07 20.93 -11.83
N GLY A 258 -38.76 20.31 -12.79
CA GLY A 258 -39.95 20.90 -13.37
C GLY A 258 -41.00 21.26 -12.32
N ASN A 259 -42.17 21.76 -12.71
CA ASN A 259 -43.27 22.11 -11.80
C ASN A 259 -43.69 20.89 -10.97
N ASN A 260 -42.96 20.66 -9.90
CA ASN A 260 -43.14 19.56 -8.96
C ASN A 260 -43.61 20.13 -7.63
N GLU A 261 -44.81 19.81 -7.22
CA GLU A 261 -45.39 20.30 -5.95
C GLU A 261 -44.61 19.83 -4.71
N ARG A 262 -43.85 18.75 -4.83
CA ARG A 262 -43.11 18.14 -3.70
C ARG A 262 -41.69 18.69 -3.52
N PHE A 263 -41.02 19.07 -4.60
CA PHE A 263 -39.61 19.51 -4.56
C PHE A 263 -39.43 20.85 -5.23
N ARG A 264 -38.90 21.83 -4.52
CA ARG A 264 -38.71 23.20 -5.00
C ARG A 264 -37.44 23.38 -5.81
N SER A 265 -36.47 22.46 -5.63
CA SER A 265 -35.14 22.56 -6.23
C SER A 265 -34.50 21.20 -6.40
N ASN A 266 -33.41 21.14 -7.17
CA ASN A 266 -32.55 19.99 -7.27
C ASN A 266 -31.88 19.60 -5.91
N TRP A 267 -31.71 20.59 -5.02
CA TRP A 267 -31.25 20.35 -3.66
C TRP A 267 -32.28 19.53 -2.88
N ASP A 268 -33.54 19.93 -2.90
CA ASP A 268 -34.60 19.20 -2.20
C ASP A 268 -34.73 17.77 -2.75
N LEU A 269 -34.75 17.63 -4.08
CA LEU A 269 -34.90 16.34 -4.74
C LEU A 269 -33.74 15.41 -4.42
N SER A 270 -32.49 15.88 -4.53
CA SER A 270 -31.29 15.07 -4.27
C SER A 270 -31.22 14.64 -2.81
N ALA A 271 -31.51 15.54 -1.87
CA ALA A 271 -31.55 15.22 -0.44
C ALA A 271 -32.66 14.22 -0.10
N ALA A 272 -33.88 14.40 -0.66
CA ALA A 272 -35.00 13.49 -0.43
C ALA A 272 -34.71 12.08 -0.97
N ARG A 273 -34.06 11.95 -2.11
CA ARG A 273 -33.65 10.65 -2.69
C ARG A 273 -32.60 9.95 -1.84
N ALA A 274 -31.57 10.69 -1.40
CA ALA A 274 -30.55 10.16 -0.50
C ALA A 274 -31.18 9.72 0.84
N GLY A 275 -32.15 10.50 1.36
CA GLY A 275 -32.92 10.17 2.55
C GLY A 275 -33.74 8.88 2.39
N ALA A 276 -34.46 8.73 1.27
CA ALA A 276 -35.25 7.52 1.01
C ALA A 276 -34.39 6.25 0.93
N VAL A 277 -33.16 6.34 0.38
CA VAL A 277 -32.21 5.23 0.40
C VAL A 277 -31.72 4.96 1.82
N ALA A 278 -31.40 5.99 2.59
CA ALA A 278 -30.98 5.87 3.98
C ALA A 278 -32.03 5.17 4.85
N ASP A 279 -33.26 5.66 4.78
CA ASP A 279 -34.40 5.08 5.52
C ASP A 279 -34.61 3.61 5.18
N PHE A 280 -34.46 3.24 3.90
CA PHE A 280 -34.58 1.86 3.46
C PHE A 280 -33.44 0.98 4.01
N LEU A 281 -32.20 1.47 3.97
CA LEU A 281 -31.03 0.74 4.48
C LEU A 281 -31.11 0.54 6.00
N LEU A 282 -31.53 1.57 6.74
CA LEU A 282 -31.76 1.49 8.19
C LEU A 282 -32.87 0.48 8.56
N ALA A 283 -33.97 0.50 7.82
CA ALA A 283 -35.10 -0.38 8.09
C ALA A 283 -34.80 -1.86 7.80
N ARG A 284 -33.89 -2.15 6.87
CA ARG A 284 -33.61 -3.52 6.38
C ARG A 284 -32.30 -4.11 6.83
N GLY A 285 -31.29 -3.28 7.09
CA GLY A 285 -29.91 -3.71 7.24
C GLY A 285 -29.37 -3.76 8.67
N ARG A 286 -30.20 -3.52 9.71
CA ARG A 286 -29.73 -3.39 11.11
C ARG A 286 -28.48 -2.53 11.25
N ILE A 287 -28.36 -1.51 10.40
CA ILE A 287 -27.25 -0.57 10.38
C ILE A 287 -27.51 0.44 11.49
N ASP A 288 -26.51 0.70 12.33
CA ASP A 288 -26.60 1.75 13.34
C ASP A 288 -26.70 3.13 12.67
N SER A 289 -27.73 3.90 13.05
CA SER A 289 -27.95 5.23 12.50
C SER A 289 -26.78 6.21 12.72
N SER A 290 -26.00 6.01 13.79
CA SER A 290 -24.80 6.82 14.07
C SER A 290 -23.69 6.66 13.01
N ARG A 291 -23.72 5.57 12.26
CA ARG A 291 -22.78 5.28 11.17
C ARG A 291 -23.19 5.91 9.84
N LEU A 292 -24.41 6.42 9.73
CA LEU A 292 -24.98 6.84 8.46
C LEU A 292 -25.06 8.34 8.37
N SER A 293 -24.62 8.91 7.25
CA SER A 293 -24.74 10.33 6.90
C SER A 293 -25.48 10.47 5.57
N VAL A 294 -26.30 11.50 5.43
CA VAL A 294 -27.09 11.77 4.24
C VAL A 294 -26.82 13.20 3.75
N SER A 295 -26.60 13.35 2.44
CA SER A 295 -26.36 14.64 1.81
C SER A 295 -26.99 14.73 0.43
N GLY A 296 -27.54 15.88 0.09
CA GLY A 296 -27.94 16.21 -1.28
C GLY A 296 -27.01 17.27 -1.85
N TYR A 297 -26.51 17.06 -3.05
CA TYR A 297 -25.54 17.96 -3.71
C TYR A 297 -26.07 18.59 -4.98
N ALA A 298 -27.32 18.33 -5.34
CA ALA A 298 -27.90 18.84 -6.59
C ALA A 298 -26.94 18.54 -7.78
N ASP A 299 -26.68 19.54 -8.62
CA ASP A 299 -25.80 19.49 -9.79
C ASP A 299 -24.36 20.00 -9.53
N THR A 300 -24.00 20.24 -8.27
CA THR A 300 -22.71 20.87 -7.91
C THR A 300 -21.50 19.94 -8.03
N ARG A 301 -21.72 18.62 -8.10
CA ARG A 301 -20.68 17.60 -8.23
C ARG A 301 -20.90 16.69 -9.44
N PRO A 302 -20.79 17.23 -10.67
CA PRO A 302 -20.98 16.44 -11.87
C PRO A 302 -19.80 15.47 -12.07
N VAL A 303 -20.10 14.25 -12.51
CA VAL A 303 -19.08 13.26 -12.93
C VAL A 303 -18.87 13.30 -14.43
N GLU A 304 -19.82 13.88 -15.18
CA GLU A 304 -19.76 14.05 -16.62
C GLU A 304 -20.31 15.44 -17.00
N SER A 305 -20.01 15.86 -18.25
CA SER A 305 -20.54 17.13 -18.75
C SER A 305 -22.06 17.12 -18.86
N ASN A 306 -22.72 18.12 -18.30
CA ASN A 306 -24.18 18.34 -18.44
C ASN A 306 -24.63 18.75 -19.86
N ALA A 307 -23.68 19.03 -20.77
CA ALA A 307 -24.00 19.42 -22.14
C ALA A 307 -24.66 18.27 -22.93
N SER A 308 -24.30 17.01 -22.65
CA SER A 308 -24.88 15.85 -23.32
C SER A 308 -25.97 15.17 -22.50
N ALA A 309 -26.94 14.54 -23.17
CA ALA A 309 -27.98 13.77 -22.50
C ALA A 309 -27.39 12.57 -21.74
N ALA A 310 -26.34 11.93 -22.29
CA ALA A 310 -25.64 10.84 -21.64
C ALA A 310 -24.92 11.30 -20.38
N GLY A 311 -24.23 12.45 -20.42
CA GLY A 311 -23.58 13.03 -19.24
C GLY A 311 -24.57 13.39 -18.14
N ARG A 312 -25.69 14.02 -18.50
CA ARG A 312 -26.77 14.30 -17.54
C ARG A 312 -27.33 13.03 -16.89
N ALA A 313 -27.51 11.96 -17.67
CA ALA A 313 -27.98 10.68 -17.13
C ALA A 313 -26.97 10.09 -16.10
N ARG A 314 -25.65 10.22 -16.31
CA ARG A 314 -24.62 9.82 -15.34
C ARG A 314 -24.57 10.72 -14.11
N ASN A 315 -24.87 12.02 -14.27
CA ASN A 315 -24.91 12.96 -13.14
C ASN A 315 -26.07 12.68 -12.21
N ARG A 316 -27.23 12.24 -12.74
CA ARG A 316 -28.39 11.82 -11.92
C ARG A 316 -28.10 10.45 -11.28
N ARG A 317 -27.58 10.45 -10.06
CA ARG A 317 -27.17 9.24 -9.35
C ARG A 317 -27.31 9.36 -7.84
N ILE A 318 -27.29 8.24 -7.17
CA ILE A 318 -26.99 8.11 -5.74
C ILE A 318 -25.61 7.51 -5.59
N GLU A 319 -24.78 8.05 -4.72
CA GLU A 319 -23.53 7.45 -4.29
C GLU A 319 -23.65 6.98 -2.85
N ILE A 320 -23.25 5.73 -2.60
CA ILE A 320 -23.11 5.16 -1.26
C ILE A 320 -21.62 4.96 -1.03
N SER A 321 -21.04 5.84 -0.22
CA SER A 321 -19.62 5.79 0.16
C SER A 321 -19.46 5.05 1.48
N ILE A 322 -18.61 4.03 1.51
CA ILE A 322 -18.33 3.20 2.68
C ILE A 322 -16.89 3.43 3.07
N ASN A 323 -16.67 4.13 4.18
CA ASN A 323 -15.34 4.37 4.75
C ASN A 323 -15.08 3.32 5.82
N LEU A 324 -14.20 2.36 5.52
CA LEU A 324 -13.80 1.31 6.44
C LEU A 324 -12.81 1.84 7.49
N PRO A 325 -12.82 1.32 8.73
CA PRO A 325 -11.97 1.77 9.82
C PRO A 325 -10.48 1.52 9.59
#